data_4d15d9b550ed97bdd1ded66893720169
#
_entry.id   4d15d9b550ed97bdd1ded66893720169
#
_cell.length_a   1.000
_cell.length_b   1.000
_cell.length_c   1.000
_cell.angle_alpha   90.00
_cell.angle_beta   90.00
_cell.angle_gamma   90.00
#
_symmetry.space_group_name_H-M   'P 1'
#
loop_
_entity.id
_entity.type
_entity.pdbx_description
1 polymer ?
#
loop_
_entity_poly.entity_id
_entity_poly.type
_entity_poly.pdbx_seq_one_letter_code
_entity_poly.pdbx_strand_id
1 'polypeptide(L)'
;MAAVTGSNVVALKPAARLADPTDRKFVQIRQWSPISGGFGSVQARPCIGLQCQSKRSFASPGVKAQVATVEQASIEAAQNVEAPVAIVTGASRGIGKAVALALGKAGCKVLVNYARSSKEAEEVSKEIESYGGQAVTFGGDVSKEADVEGMIKTAVDTWGTVDILINNAGITRDTLLMRMKKSQWQEVIDLNLTGVFLCTQAAAKIMMKKKKGKIINIASVVGLVGNIGQANYSAAKAGVIGLTKTVAREYASRNINVNAVAPGFIASDMTAKLGEDLEKRILETIPLGRYGQPEEVAGLVEFLAINPASNYITGQVFTIDGGMVM
;
A
#
# COMPACT_ATOMS: atom_id res chain seq x y z
N MET A 1 -43.83 30.72 21.26
CA MET A 1 -43.41 31.88 20.45
C MET A 1 -41.89 32.03 20.55
N ALA A 2 -41.21 31.83 19.49
CA ALA A 2 -40.03 32.49 18.97
C ALA A 2 -39.31 31.50 18.03
N ALA A 3 -39.52 31.76 16.75
CA ALA A 3 -38.80 31.11 15.66
C ALA A 3 -37.40 31.75 15.52
N VAL A 4 -36.37 30.96 15.25
CA VAL A 4 -35.13 31.47 14.68
C VAL A 4 -34.83 30.64 13.43
N THR A 5 -35.10 31.26 12.30
CA THR A 5 -34.71 30.86 10.95
C THR A 5 -33.27 31.27 10.71
N GLY A 6 -32.48 30.39 10.12
CA GLY A 6 -31.14 30.70 9.65
C GLY A 6 -30.70 29.69 8.59
N SER A 7 -31.29 29.79 7.39
CA SER A 7 -30.91 29.03 6.23
C SER A 7 -29.76 29.74 5.52
N ASN A 8 -28.53 29.22 5.59
CA ASN A 8 -27.44 29.61 4.68
C ASN A 8 -27.54 28.79 3.38
N VAL A 9 -28.25 29.37 2.41
CA VAL A 9 -28.25 28.87 1.03
C VAL A 9 -27.01 29.42 0.33
N VAL A 10 -26.04 28.53 0.03
CA VAL A 10 -24.93 28.84 -0.86
C VAL A 10 -25.48 28.85 -2.28
N ALA A 11 -25.53 30.04 -2.88
CA ALA A 11 -25.96 30.23 -4.26
C ALA A 11 -24.95 29.63 -5.22
N LEU A 12 -25.32 28.56 -5.94
CA LEU A 12 -24.61 28.06 -7.10
C LEU A 12 -24.82 29.04 -8.27
N LYS A 13 -23.72 29.52 -8.86
CA LYS A 13 -23.75 30.32 -10.10
C LYS A 13 -24.26 29.44 -11.24
N PRO A 14 -25.09 29.98 -12.17
CA PRO A 14 -25.60 29.21 -13.27
C PRO A 14 -24.53 28.84 -14.27
N ALA A 15 -24.60 27.59 -14.75
CA ALA A 15 -23.73 27.01 -15.76
C ALA A 15 -23.82 27.80 -17.08
N ALA A 16 -22.65 27.96 -17.71
CA ALA A 16 -22.51 28.53 -19.04
C ALA A 16 -23.27 27.74 -20.08
N ARG A 17 -23.79 28.48 -21.07
CA ARG A 17 -24.61 28.00 -22.19
C ARG A 17 -23.93 26.87 -22.96
N LEU A 18 -24.73 25.83 -23.28
CA LEU A 18 -24.41 24.81 -24.25
C LEU A 18 -24.08 25.45 -25.60
N ALA A 19 -22.92 25.11 -26.15
CA ALA A 19 -22.49 25.50 -27.49
C ALA A 19 -23.21 24.65 -28.55
N ASP A 20 -23.51 25.25 -29.68
CA ASP A 20 -24.19 24.77 -30.86
C ASP A 20 -23.46 23.55 -31.49
N PRO A 21 -24.16 22.48 -31.94
CA PRO A 21 -23.54 21.26 -32.44
C PRO A 21 -23.01 21.33 -33.87
N THR A 22 -22.84 22.50 -34.48
CA THR A 22 -22.45 22.64 -35.92
C THR A 22 -20.99 22.98 -36.19
N ASP A 23 -20.13 23.13 -35.18
CA ASP A 23 -18.72 23.47 -35.45
C ASP A 23 -17.81 22.23 -35.42
N ARG A 24 -17.84 21.46 -36.50
CA ARG A 24 -16.93 20.32 -36.75
C ARG A 24 -15.63 20.83 -37.32
N LYS A 25 -14.66 21.18 -36.48
CA LYS A 25 -13.23 21.23 -36.84
C LYS A 25 -12.62 19.85 -36.60
N PHE A 26 -12.47 19.12 -37.68
CA PHE A 26 -11.68 17.88 -37.73
C PHE A 26 -10.21 18.20 -37.42
N VAL A 27 -9.73 17.75 -36.26
CA VAL A 27 -8.29 17.65 -36.01
C VAL A 27 -7.82 16.36 -36.66
N GLN A 28 -7.12 16.48 -37.81
CA GLN A 28 -6.46 15.36 -38.45
C GLN A 28 -5.34 14.83 -37.55
N ILE A 29 -5.54 13.62 -37.03
CA ILE A 29 -4.47 12.83 -36.42
C ILE A 29 -3.60 12.36 -37.58
N ARG A 30 -2.37 12.87 -37.67
CA ARG A 30 -1.37 12.39 -38.64
C ARG A 30 -1.08 10.92 -38.37
N GLN A 31 -1.46 10.06 -39.32
CA GLN A 31 -1.01 8.67 -39.36
C GLN A 31 0.52 8.64 -39.51
N TRP A 32 1.19 7.95 -38.60
CA TRP A 32 2.59 7.58 -38.80
C TRP A 32 2.71 6.52 -39.85
N SER A 33 3.34 6.85 -40.95
CA SER A 33 3.72 5.90 -42.02
C SER A 33 5.01 5.19 -41.58
N PRO A 34 5.13 3.86 -41.81
CA PRO A 34 6.37 3.15 -41.56
C PRO A 34 7.40 3.53 -42.63
N ILE A 35 8.58 3.96 -42.18
CA ILE A 35 9.74 4.21 -43.03
C ILE A 35 10.32 2.84 -43.43
N SER A 36 10.09 2.46 -44.68
CA SER A 36 10.81 1.36 -45.35
C SER A 36 12.19 1.88 -45.76
N GLY A 37 13.20 1.66 -44.95
CA GLY A 37 14.60 1.93 -45.30
C GLY A 37 15.33 0.65 -45.65
N GLY A 38 15.76 0.53 -46.90
CA GLY A 38 16.42 -0.65 -47.44
C GLY A 38 17.77 -0.96 -46.79
N PHE A 39 18.06 -2.23 -46.61
CA PHE A 39 19.35 -2.76 -46.23
C PHE A 39 20.40 -2.48 -47.32
N GLY A 40 21.26 -1.50 -47.08
CA GLY A 40 22.49 -1.32 -47.84
C GLY A 40 23.63 -2.09 -47.17
N SER A 41 24.22 -3.05 -47.89
CA SER A 41 25.41 -3.78 -47.45
C SER A 41 26.60 -2.86 -47.28
N VAL A 42 27.10 -2.71 -46.06
CA VAL A 42 28.36 -2.00 -45.77
C VAL A 42 29.49 -3.03 -45.76
N GLN A 43 30.33 -2.98 -46.79
CA GLN A 43 31.59 -3.73 -46.86
C GLN A 43 32.53 -3.27 -45.79
N ALA A 44 33.03 -4.20 -44.96
CA ALA A 44 34.07 -3.98 -44.01
C ALA A 44 35.38 -3.60 -44.71
N ARG A 45 35.97 -2.46 -44.41
CA ARG A 45 37.35 -2.12 -44.74
C ARG A 45 38.25 -2.48 -43.55
N PRO A 46 39.44 -3.06 -43.79
CA PRO A 46 40.37 -3.44 -42.74
C PRO A 46 41.03 -2.19 -42.15
N CYS A 47 40.96 -2.06 -40.81
CA CYS A 47 41.70 -1.04 -40.09
C CYS A 47 43.18 -1.40 -40.02
N ILE A 48 43.99 -0.53 -40.57
CA ILE A 48 45.46 -0.53 -40.47
C ILE A 48 45.88 -0.33 -39.01
N GLY A 49 46.75 -1.20 -38.51
CA GLY A 49 47.25 -1.14 -37.17
C GLY A 49 48.06 0.15 -36.88
N LEU A 50 47.65 0.84 -35.84
CA LEU A 50 48.50 1.85 -35.18
C LEU A 50 48.99 1.25 -33.86
N GLN A 51 50.26 0.82 -33.88
CA GLN A 51 51.03 0.56 -32.66
C GLN A 51 51.16 1.88 -31.88
N CYS A 52 50.47 2.01 -30.78
CA CYS A 52 50.74 3.07 -29.85
C CYS A 52 51.62 2.58 -28.73
N GLN A 53 52.94 2.78 -28.90
CA GLN A 53 53.90 2.75 -27.79
C GLN A 53 53.74 4.06 -27.03
N SER A 54 53.31 4.02 -25.79
CA SER A 54 53.84 4.92 -24.77
C SER A 54 53.47 4.46 -23.37
N LYS A 55 54.47 3.88 -22.72
CA LYS A 55 54.54 3.81 -21.26
C LYS A 55 54.68 5.26 -20.73
N ARG A 56 53.68 5.76 -20.06
CA ARG A 56 53.81 6.76 -18.97
C ARG A 56 52.63 6.56 -18.01
N SER A 57 52.88 5.85 -16.91
CA SER A 57 52.04 5.82 -15.73
C SER A 57 52.11 7.18 -15.03
N PHE A 58 51.08 8.01 -15.14
CA PHE A 58 50.85 9.08 -14.19
C PHE A 58 49.81 8.56 -13.20
N ALA A 59 50.26 7.96 -12.13
CA ALA A 59 49.44 7.77 -10.96
C ALA A 59 49.33 9.13 -10.24
N SER A 60 48.24 9.78 -10.38
CA SER A 60 47.89 10.95 -9.56
C SER A 60 47.45 10.48 -8.18
N PRO A 61 48.14 10.81 -7.08
CA PRO A 61 47.77 10.36 -5.74
C PRO A 61 46.44 10.89 -5.20
N GLY A 62 45.89 11.92 -5.85
CA GLY A 62 44.68 12.59 -5.37
C GLY A 62 43.36 11.87 -5.64
N VAL A 63 43.28 11.01 -6.67
CA VAL A 63 41.99 10.38 -7.06
C VAL A 63 41.63 9.21 -6.12
N LYS A 64 42.64 8.45 -5.61
CA LYS A 64 42.37 7.37 -4.66
C LYS A 64 41.87 7.85 -3.30
N ALA A 65 42.34 9.01 -2.83
CA ALA A 65 41.92 9.56 -1.54
C ALA A 65 40.47 10.10 -1.61
N GLN A 66 40.05 10.68 -2.75
CA GLN A 66 38.68 11.17 -2.93
C GLN A 66 37.67 10.03 -3.05
N VAL A 67 38.00 8.92 -3.72
CA VAL A 67 37.11 7.75 -3.83
C VAL A 67 36.93 7.08 -2.46
N ALA A 68 38.00 6.91 -1.70
CA ALA A 68 37.93 6.32 -0.34
C ALA A 68 37.12 7.20 0.63
N THR A 69 37.22 8.53 0.54
CA THR A 69 36.41 9.44 1.40
C THR A 69 34.95 9.46 1.02
N VAL A 70 34.60 9.30 -0.26
CA VAL A 70 33.20 9.21 -0.72
C VAL A 70 32.58 7.86 -0.33
N GLU A 71 33.32 6.76 -0.43
CA GLU A 71 32.86 5.46 0.02
C GLU A 71 32.71 5.39 1.54
N GLN A 72 33.63 5.93 2.32
CA GLN A 72 33.49 6.02 3.78
C GLN A 72 32.33 6.94 4.20
N ALA A 73 32.15 8.08 3.59
CA ALA A 73 31.02 8.97 3.85
C ALA A 73 29.67 8.33 3.46
N SER A 74 29.64 7.52 2.39
CA SER A 74 28.43 6.77 2.01
C SER A 74 28.13 5.60 2.95
N ILE A 75 29.15 4.95 3.50
CA ILE A 75 28.99 3.88 4.49
C ILE A 75 28.56 4.46 5.85
N GLU A 76 29.15 5.58 6.28
CA GLU A 76 28.73 6.27 7.51
C GLU A 76 27.33 6.88 7.40
N ALA A 77 26.94 7.40 6.23
CA ALA A 77 25.58 7.87 5.97
C ALA A 77 24.56 6.72 5.94
N ALA A 78 24.96 5.53 5.48
CA ALA A 78 24.09 4.33 5.53
C ALA A 78 23.95 3.76 6.95
N GLN A 79 24.93 3.95 7.83
CA GLN A 79 24.89 3.47 9.23
C GLN A 79 24.03 4.34 10.14
N ASN A 80 23.62 5.57 9.73
CA ASN A 80 22.81 6.49 10.53
C ASN A 80 21.36 6.60 10.09
N VAL A 81 20.86 5.71 9.21
CA VAL A 81 19.43 5.68 8.87
C VAL A 81 18.69 4.92 9.98
N GLU A 82 18.02 5.65 10.84
CA GLU A 82 17.16 5.06 11.87
C GLU A 82 16.11 4.14 11.22
N ALA A 83 16.01 2.90 11.74
CA ALA A 83 15.08 1.88 11.24
C ALA A 83 13.63 2.39 11.28
N PRO A 84 12.86 2.31 10.18
CA PRO A 84 11.49 2.79 10.14
C PRO A 84 10.59 2.05 11.14
N VAL A 85 9.69 2.77 11.79
CA VAL A 85 8.70 2.20 12.70
C VAL A 85 7.40 1.91 11.96
N ALA A 86 7.01 0.66 11.94
CA ALA A 86 5.81 0.17 11.26
C ALA A 86 4.77 -0.34 12.28
N ILE A 87 3.52 0.03 12.07
CA ILE A 87 2.37 -0.55 12.77
C ILE A 87 1.60 -1.41 11.77
N VAL A 88 1.34 -2.68 12.12
CA VAL A 88 0.52 -3.59 11.31
C VAL A 88 -0.69 -4.02 12.13
N THR A 89 -1.88 -3.61 11.69
CA THR A 89 -3.12 -3.98 12.39
C THR A 89 -3.60 -5.36 11.97
N GLY A 90 -4.09 -6.16 12.96
CA GLY A 90 -4.52 -7.53 12.71
C GLY A 90 -3.39 -8.44 12.22
N ALA A 91 -2.21 -8.32 12.83
CA ALA A 91 -0.96 -8.93 12.37
C ALA A 91 -0.67 -10.33 12.94
N SER A 92 -1.60 -10.92 13.71
CA SER A 92 -1.39 -12.24 14.32
C SER A 92 -1.44 -13.42 13.34
N ARG A 93 -2.02 -13.25 12.15
CA ARG A 93 -2.17 -14.31 11.13
C ARG A 93 -2.38 -13.77 9.72
N GLY A 94 -2.38 -14.68 8.74
CA GLY A 94 -2.69 -14.39 7.34
C GLY A 94 -1.85 -13.27 6.73
N ILE A 95 -2.46 -12.40 5.95
CA ILE A 95 -1.78 -11.28 5.28
C ILE A 95 -1.05 -10.38 6.29
N GLY A 96 -1.69 -10.06 7.43
CA GLY A 96 -1.09 -9.20 8.44
C GLY A 96 0.20 -9.79 9.05
N LYS A 97 0.21 -11.10 9.34
CA LYS A 97 1.43 -11.81 9.78
C LYS A 97 2.52 -11.73 8.71
N ALA A 98 2.20 -12.09 7.46
CA ALA A 98 3.17 -12.08 6.37
C ALA A 98 3.77 -10.68 6.16
N VAL A 99 2.94 -9.62 6.22
CA VAL A 99 3.39 -8.22 6.12
C VAL A 99 4.30 -7.84 7.30
N ALA A 100 3.92 -8.20 8.54
CA ALA A 100 4.74 -7.91 9.72
C ALA A 100 6.12 -8.57 9.62
N LEU A 101 6.17 -9.84 9.19
CA LEU A 101 7.41 -10.58 8.99
C LEU A 101 8.26 -9.98 7.87
N ALA A 102 7.66 -9.61 6.73
CA ALA A 102 8.38 -9.00 5.61
C ALA A 102 9.02 -7.66 6.04
N LEU A 103 8.25 -6.79 6.70
CA LEU A 103 8.77 -5.51 7.20
C LEU A 103 9.86 -5.70 8.27
N GLY A 104 9.70 -6.68 9.16
CA GLY A 104 10.73 -7.03 10.17
C GLY A 104 12.04 -7.49 9.52
N LYS A 105 11.96 -8.41 8.53
CA LYS A 105 13.12 -8.87 7.73
C LYS A 105 13.79 -7.72 6.98
N ALA A 106 13.01 -6.75 6.52
CA ALA A 106 13.53 -5.56 5.85
C ALA A 106 14.09 -4.49 6.81
N GLY A 107 14.20 -4.81 8.10
CA GLY A 107 14.85 -3.95 9.10
C GLY A 107 13.92 -2.93 9.75
N CYS A 108 12.61 -3.01 9.57
CA CYS A 108 11.67 -2.16 10.30
C CYS A 108 11.50 -2.61 11.75
N LYS A 109 11.23 -1.65 12.64
CA LYS A 109 10.70 -1.89 13.99
C LYS A 109 9.20 -2.08 13.87
N VAL A 110 8.63 -3.20 14.34
CA VAL A 110 7.25 -3.57 14.01
C VAL A 110 6.39 -3.66 15.26
N LEU A 111 5.30 -2.87 15.31
CA LEU A 111 4.23 -3.10 16.28
C LEU A 111 3.20 -4.06 15.66
N VAL A 112 3.07 -5.23 16.27
CA VAL A 112 2.17 -6.32 15.90
C VAL A 112 0.86 -6.14 16.68
N ASN A 113 -0.17 -5.57 16.03
CA ASN A 113 -1.48 -5.41 16.68
C ASN A 113 -2.34 -6.65 16.47
N TYR A 114 -3.08 -7.00 17.49
CA TYR A 114 -4.08 -8.06 17.51
C TYR A 114 -5.28 -7.67 18.39
N ALA A 115 -6.45 -8.29 18.15
CA ALA A 115 -7.62 -8.07 19.00
C ALA A 115 -7.87 -9.22 20.00
N ARG A 116 -7.60 -10.48 19.61
CA ARG A 116 -7.94 -11.69 20.42
C ARG A 116 -6.82 -12.70 20.48
N SER A 117 -5.98 -12.79 19.49
CA SER A 117 -4.97 -13.84 19.29
C SER A 117 -3.60 -13.40 19.82
N SER A 118 -3.46 -13.29 21.16
CA SER A 118 -2.22 -12.83 21.78
C SER A 118 -1.04 -13.78 21.56
N LYS A 119 -1.27 -15.08 21.67
CA LYS A 119 -0.22 -16.10 21.50
C LYS A 119 0.38 -16.06 20.10
N GLU A 120 -0.48 -16.04 19.08
CA GLU A 120 -0.06 -15.97 17.68
C GLU A 120 0.66 -14.64 17.39
N ALA A 121 0.24 -13.53 18.01
CA ALA A 121 0.93 -12.25 17.87
C ALA A 121 2.32 -12.27 18.53
N GLU A 122 2.46 -12.89 19.71
CA GLU A 122 3.75 -13.10 20.38
C GLU A 122 4.68 -13.99 19.56
N GLU A 123 4.15 -15.03 18.90
CA GLU A 123 4.92 -15.88 17.97
C GLU A 123 5.46 -15.06 16.80
N VAL A 124 4.63 -14.19 16.21
CA VAL A 124 5.07 -13.27 15.15
C VAL A 124 6.16 -12.32 15.64
N SER A 125 6.03 -11.76 16.84
CA SER A 125 7.05 -10.89 17.45
C SER A 125 8.37 -11.62 17.60
N LYS A 126 8.35 -12.83 18.19
CA LYS A 126 9.54 -13.69 18.37
C LYS A 126 10.17 -14.09 17.04
N GLU A 127 9.35 -14.36 16.02
CA GLU A 127 9.84 -14.66 14.69
C GLU A 127 10.59 -13.47 14.07
N ILE A 128 10.08 -12.22 14.24
CA ILE A 128 10.78 -10.99 13.81
C ILE A 128 12.11 -10.83 14.57
N GLU A 129 12.10 -11.05 15.88
CA GLU A 129 13.30 -10.95 16.71
C GLU A 129 14.35 -12.00 16.33
N SER A 130 13.94 -13.20 15.91
CA SER A 130 14.84 -14.26 15.47
C SER A 130 15.66 -13.89 14.22
N TYR A 131 15.17 -12.94 13.43
CA TYR A 131 15.90 -12.36 12.27
C TYR A 131 16.75 -11.14 12.64
N GLY A 132 16.82 -10.79 13.93
CA GLY A 132 17.53 -9.58 14.41
C GLY A 132 16.70 -8.31 14.31
N GLY A 133 15.40 -8.39 14.00
CA GLY A 133 14.46 -7.30 14.01
C GLY A 133 14.02 -6.91 15.42
N GLN A 134 13.24 -5.83 15.52
CA GLN A 134 12.60 -5.40 16.76
C GLN A 134 11.09 -5.46 16.59
N ALA A 135 10.40 -6.06 17.54
CA ALA A 135 8.94 -6.10 17.53
C ALA A 135 8.36 -5.91 18.93
N VAL A 136 7.15 -5.35 18.98
CA VAL A 136 6.33 -5.31 20.20
C VAL A 136 4.90 -5.70 19.83
N THR A 137 4.19 -6.33 20.74
CA THR A 137 2.79 -6.68 20.55
C THR A 137 1.88 -5.65 21.22
N PHE A 138 0.70 -5.40 20.63
CA PHE A 138 -0.33 -4.57 21.24
C PHE A 138 -1.71 -5.19 21.04
N GLY A 139 -2.36 -5.53 22.16
CA GLY A 139 -3.75 -6.02 22.17
C GLY A 139 -4.73 -4.85 22.15
N GLY A 140 -5.52 -4.72 21.09
CA GLY A 140 -6.51 -3.65 20.94
C GLY A 140 -7.40 -3.83 19.73
N ASP A 141 -8.65 -3.40 19.86
CA ASP A 141 -9.67 -3.42 18.81
C ASP A 141 -9.66 -2.07 18.08
N VAL A 142 -9.21 -2.05 16.83
CA VAL A 142 -9.07 -0.83 16.04
C VAL A 142 -10.42 -0.14 15.72
N SER A 143 -11.56 -0.78 15.98
CA SER A 143 -12.85 -0.11 15.92
C SER A 143 -13.09 0.84 17.10
N LYS A 144 -12.22 0.80 18.12
CA LYS A 144 -12.31 1.63 19.34
C LYS A 144 -11.21 2.68 19.34
N GLU A 145 -11.62 3.95 19.43
CA GLU A 145 -10.69 5.08 19.40
C GLU A 145 -9.63 5.01 20.51
N ALA A 146 -10.04 4.67 21.73
CA ALA A 146 -9.10 4.54 22.86
C ALA A 146 -8.02 3.47 22.64
N ASP A 147 -8.38 2.32 22.02
CA ASP A 147 -7.43 1.26 21.72
C ASP A 147 -6.45 1.71 20.61
N VAL A 148 -6.95 2.45 19.61
CA VAL A 148 -6.11 3.05 18.56
C VAL A 148 -5.13 4.07 19.13
N GLU A 149 -5.59 4.96 20.00
CA GLU A 149 -4.73 5.94 20.68
C GLU A 149 -3.65 5.24 21.51
N GLY A 150 -4.03 4.20 22.27
CA GLY A 150 -3.10 3.35 23.04
C GLY A 150 -2.05 2.68 22.16
N MET A 151 -2.46 2.15 21.00
CA MET A 151 -1.56 1.52 20.04
C MET A 151 -0.52 2.51 19.48
N ILE A 152 -0.97 3.67 19.02
CA ILE A 152 -0.08 4.72 18.51
C ILE A 152 0.87 5.21 19.61
N LYS A 153 0.33 5.43 20.82
CA LYS A 153 1.12 5.83 21.99
C LYS A 153 2.21 4.81 22.29
N THR A 154 1.90 3.52 22.29
CA THR A 154 2.87 2.44 22.53
C THR A 154 4.02 2.50 21.52
N ALA A 155 3.74 2.67 20.23
CA ALA A 155 4.80 2.79 19.21
C ALA A 155 5.68 4.04 19.44
N VAL A 156 5.05 5.18 19.79
CA VAL A 156 5.78 6.43 20.06
C VAL A 156 6.60 6.34 21.35
N ASP A 157 6.06 5.77 22.41
CA ASP A 157 6.78 5.61 23.69
C ASP A 157 7.98 4.66 23.53
N THR A 158 7.85 3.62 22.66
CA THR A 158 8.92 2.63 22.47
C THR A 158 10.00 3.12 21.51
N TRP A 159 9.62 3.79 20.42
CA TRP A 159 10.54 4.12 19.31
C TRP A 159 10.52 5.58 18.85
N GLY A 160 9.76 6.44 19.52
CA GLY A 160 9.73 7.89 19.26
C GLY A 160 8.86 8.33 18.07
N THR A 161 8.39 7.41 17.22
CA THR A 161 7.72 7.77 15.96
C THR A 161 6.80 6.68 15.42
N VAL A 162 6.05 7.01 14.37
CA VAL A 162 5.37 6.08 13.47
C VAL A 162 5.65 6.53 12.03
N ASP A 163 6.32 5.69 11.25
CA ASP A 163 6.68 5.98 9.86
C ASP A 163 5.79 5.28 8.85
N ILE A 164 5.31 4.08 9.20
CA ILE A 164 4.52 3.21 8.33
C ILE A 164 3.29 2.73 9.10
N LEU A 165 2.12 2.87 8.48
CA LEU A 165 0.88 2.28 8.98
C LEU A 165 0.31 1.32 7.93
N ILE A 166 0.08 0.07 8.34
CA ILE A 166 -0.61 -0.94 7.53
C ILE A 166 -1.97 -1.23 8.17
N ASN A 167 -3.02 -0.72 7.54
CA ASN A 167 -4.40 -1.00 7.92
C ASN A 167 -4.85 -2.33 7.30
N ASN A 168 -4.62 -3.43 8.01
CA ASN A 168 -4.96 -4.77 7.55
C ASN A 168 -6.11 -5.41 8.35
N ALA A 169 -6.34 -5.02 9.61
CA ALA A 169 -7.40 -5.59 10.42
C ALA A 169 -8.77 -5.56 9.70
N GLY A 170 -9.48 -6.68 9.73
CA GLY A 170 -10.77 -6.79 9.09
C GLY A 170 -11.51 -8.08 9.42
N ILE A 171 -12.83 -8.03 9.24
CA ILE A 171 -13.74 -9.17 9.41
C ILE A 171 -14.73 -9.24 8.25
N THR A 172 -15.33 -10.40 8.06
CA THR A 172 -16.53 -10.59 7.21
C THR A 172 -17.72 -11.03 8.04
N ARG A 173 -18.93 -10.72 7.57
CA ARG A 173 -20.22 -11.19 8.09
C ARG A 173 -21.13 -11.45 6.90
N ASP A 174 -20.79 -12.51 6.15
CA ASP A 174 -21.35 -12.80 4.85
C ASP A 174 -22.78 -13.35 4.99
N THR A 175 -23.72 -12.70 4.30
CA THR A 175 -25.10 -13.13 4.18
C THR A 175 -25.79 -12.34 3.07
N LEU A 176 -26.81 -12.94 2.44
CA LEU A 176 -27.60 -12.23 1.41
C LEU A 176 -28.21 -10.96 1.98
N LEU A 177 -28.24 -9.89 1.21
CA LEU A 177 -28.72 -8.56 1.62
C LEU A 177 -30.09 -8.60 2.31
N MET A 178 -31.02 -9.39 1.76
CA MET A 178 -32.38 -9.54 2.32
C MET A 178 -32.41 -10.17 3.72
N ARG A 179 -31.35 -10.86 4.13
CA ARG A 179 -31.23 -11.53 5.45
C ARG A 179 -30.21 -10.84 6.35
N MET A 180 -29.50 -9.83 5.84
CA MET A 180 -28.44 -9.15 6.59
C MET A 180 -29.03 -8.33 7.73
N LYS A 181 -28.60 -8.63 8.95
CA LYS A 181 -28.99 -7.86 10.14
C LYS A 181 -28.17 -6.57 10.22
N LYS A 182 -28.77 -5.52 10.77
CA LYS A 182 -28.09 -4.23 11.00
C LYS A 182 -26.80 -4.40 11.84
N SER A 183 -26.79 -5.33 12.80
CA SER A 183 -25.59 -5.63 13.59
C SER A 183 -24.44 -6.18 12.73
N GLN A 184 -24.73 -7.10 11.80
CA GLN A 184 -23.73 -7.66 10.88
C GLN A 184 -23.17 -6.60 9.92
N TRP A 185 -24.02 -5.68 9.50
CA TRP A 185 -23.60 -4.51 8.73
C TRP A 185 -22.66 -3.63 9.57
N GLN A 186 -23.10 -3.22 10.75
CA GLN A 186 -22.39 -2.27 11.59
C GLN A 186 -21.04 -2.79 12.06
N GLU A 187 -20.97 -4.07 12.51
CA GLU A 187 -19.70 -4.69 12.91
C GLU A 187 -18.64 -4.62 11.81
N VAL A 188 -19.04 -4.85 10.55
CA VAL A 188 -18.11 -4.79 9.41
C VAL A 188 -17.71 -3.35 9.09
N ILE A 189 -18.65 -2.41 9.12
CA ILE A 189 -18.34 -0.99 8.91
C ILE A 189 -17.43 -0.45 10.01
N ASP A 190 -17.74 -0.74 11.27
CA ASP A 190 -16.97 -0.24 12.41
C ASP A 190 -15.51 -0.69 12.37
N LEU A 191 -15.28 -1.96 12.06
CA LEU A 191 -13.90 -2.46 12.01
C LEU A 191 -13.20 -2.14 10.69
N ASN A 192 -13.83 -2.47 9.55
CA ASN A 192 -13.15 -2.45 8.26
C ASN A 192 -13.06 -1.05 7.62
N LEU A 193 -13.87 -0.09 8.05
CA LEU A 193 -13.87 1.28 7.52
C LEU A 193 -13.58 2.31 8.60
N THR A 194 -14.38 2.33 9.68
CA THR A 194 -14.17 3.30 10.78
C THR A 194 -12.81 3.07 11.44
N GLY A 195 -12.43 1.80 11.68
CA GLY A 195 -11.12 1.46 12.24
C GLY A 195 -9.95 1.94 11.37
N VAL A 196 -10.07 1.79 10.04
CA VAL A 196 -9.07 2.31 9.09
C VAL A 196 -8.98 3.84 9.19
N PHE A 197 -10.11 4.52 9.29
CA PHE A 197 -10.16 5.98 9.49
C PHE A 197 -9.46 6.38 10.79
N LEU A 198 -9.80 5.77 11.92
CA LEU A 198 -9.24 6.08 13.22
C LEU A 198 -7.72 5.88 13.25
N CYS A 199 -7.23 4.73 12.79
CA CYS A 199 -5.80 4.44 12.72
C CYS A 199 -5.08 5.44 11.80
N THR A 200 -5.65 5.73 10.62
CA THR A 200 -5.10 6.69 9.67
C THR A 200 -5.00 8.09 10.29
N GLN A 201 -6.05 8.56 10.94
CA GLN A 201 -6.09 9.88 11.58
C GLN A 201 -5.05 9.98 12.71
N ALA A 202 -4.95 8.96 13.56
CA ALA A 202 -4.03 8.95 14.68
C ALA A 202 -2.55 8.90 14.22
N ALA A 203 -2.20 8.03 13.27
CA ALA A 203 -0.86 7.95 12.71
C ALA A 203 -0.48 9.21 11.92
N ALA A 204 -1.41 9.76 11.13
CA ALA A 204 -1.17 10.96 10.35
C ALA A 204 -0.78 12.17 11.22
N LYS A 205 -1.31 12.30 12.44
CA LYS A 205 -0.92 13.36 13.38
C LYS A 205 0.59 13.35 13.68
N ILE A 206 1.20 12.15 13.75
CA ILE A 206 2.65 11.97 13.96
C ILE A 206 3.41 12.23 12.65
N MET A 207 3.00 11.60 11.55
CA MET A 207 3.63 11.71 10.24
C MET A 207 3.63 13.14 9.71
N MET A 208 2.57 13.92 9.96
CA MET A 208 2.46 15.33 9.56
C MET A 208 3.51 16.22 10.23
N LYS A 209 3.83 15.99 11.50
CA LYS A 209 4.90 16.72 12.21
C LYS A 209 6.26 16.41 11.62
N LYS A 210 6.50 15.15 11.27
CA LYS A 210 7.75 14.64 10.67
C LYS A 210 7.87 14.97 9.17
N LYS A 211 6.77 15.32 8.50
CA LYS A 211 6.67 15.51 7.04
C LYS A 211 7.17 14.29 6.26
N LYS A 212 6.86 13.11 6.74
CA LYS A 212 7.22 11.83 6.13
C LYS A 212 6.30 10.74 6.66
N GLY A 213 5.81 9.87 5.79
CA GLY A 213 5.02 8.72 6.20
C GLY A 213 4.53 7.88 5.03
N LYS A 214 4.19 6.63 5.33
CA LYS A 214 3.57 5.69 4.39
C LYS A 214 2.35 5.06 5.04
N ILE A 215 1.21 5.13 4.39
CA ILE A 215 -0.03 4.48 4.82
C ILE A 215 -0.46 3.52 3.73
N ILE A 216 -0.58 2.25 4.04
CA ILE A 216 -1.05 1.22 3.12
C ILE A 216 -2.31 0.59 3.69
N ASN A 217 -3.40 0.70 2.96
CA ASN A 217 -4.70 0.16 3.34
C ASN A 217 -4.96 -1.16 2.60
N ILE A 218 -5.19 -2.24 3.33
CA ILE A 218 -5.59 -3.51 2.73
C ILE A 218 -7.09 -3.45 2.42
N ALA A 219 -7.40 -3.17 1.16
CA ALA A 219 -8.75 -3.17 0.61
C ALA A 219 -9.17 -4.61 0.21
N SER A 220 -9.81 -4.77 -0.92
CA SER A 220 -10.15 -6.05 -1.56
C SER A 220 -10.65 -5.78 -2.99
N VAL A 221 -10.49 -6.74 -3.89
CA VAL A 221 -11.19 -6.72 -5.20
C VAL A 221 -12.71 -6.62 -5.04
N VAL A 222 -13.25 -7.16 -3.95
CA VAL A 222 -14.69 -7.05 -3.62
C VAL A 222 -15.13 -5.59 -3.42
N GLY A 223 -14.24 -4.73 -2.99
CA GLY A 223 -14.49 -3.27 -2.93
C GLY A 223 -14.52 -2.59 -4.31
N LEU A 224 -13.99 -3.24 -5.35
CA LEU A 224 -13.98 -2.74 -6.73
C LEU A 224 -15.22 -3.21 -7.51
N VAL A 225 -15.57 -4.49 -7.40
CA VAL A 225 -16.58 -5.12 -8.27
C VAL A 225 -17.81 -5.63 -7.51
N GLY A 226 -17.77 -5.67 -6.17
CA GLY A 226 -18.82 -6.28 -5.36
C GLY A 226 -18.71 -7.81 -5.30
N ASN A 227 -19.46 -8.43 -4.39
CA ASN A 227 -19.63 -9.89 -4.31
C ASN A 227 -20.97 -10.24 -3.67
N ILE A 228 -21.59 -11.32 -4.12
CA ILE A 228 -22.86 -11.82 -3.58
C ILE A 228 -22.67 -12.19 -2.09
N GLY A 229 -23.60 -11.72 -1.25
CA GLY A 229 -23.56 -11.97 0.19
C GLY A 229 -22.61 -11.08 0.99
N GLN A 230 -21.90 -10.15 0.36
CA GLN A 230 -20.91 -9.28 0.99
C GLN A 230 -21.23 -7.79 0.87
N ALA A 231 -22.49 -7.41 0.93
CA ALA A 231 -22.88 -6.00 0.78
C ALA A 231 -22.20 -5.07 1.81
N ASN A 232 -22.08 -5.50 3.08
CA ASN A 232 -21.38 -4.80 4.15
C ASN A 232 -19.86 -4.70 3.88
N TYR A 233 -19.25 -5.81 3.51
CA TYR A 233 -17.81 -5.88 3.25
C TYR A 233 -17.41 -5.10 2.00
N SER A 234 -18.17 -5.25 0.91
CA SER A 234 -17.98 -4.48 -0.33
C SER A 234 -18.08 -2.97 -0.08
N ALA A 235 -19.10 -2.53 0.65
CA ALA A 235 -19.28 -1.12 1.01
C ALA A 235 -18.10 -0.59 1.85
N ALA A 236 -17.65 -1.37 2.86
CA ALA A 236 -16.53 -0.98 3.69
C ALA A 236 -15.22 -0.87 2.87
N LYS A 237 -14.92 -1.87 2.03
CA LYS A 237 -13.68 -1.89 1.22
C LYS A 237 -13.70 -0.84 0.10
N ALA A 238 -14.86 -0.56 -0.51
CA ALA A 238 -15.03 0.58 -1.41
C ALA A 238 -14.83 1.92 -0.70
N GLY A 239 -15.35 2.05 0.54
CA GLY A 239 -15.12 3.21 1.39
C GLY A 239 -13.63 3.42 1.70
N VAL A 240 -12.89 2.37 1.99
CA VAL A 240 -11.42 2.42 2.19
C VAL A 240 -10.70 2.93 0.94
N ILE A 241 -11.13 2.52 -0.26
CA ILE A 241 -10.58 3.01 -1.52
C ILE A 241 -10.81 4.52 -1.69
N GLY A 242 -12.03 4.99 -1.40
CA GLY A 242 -12.36 6.41 -1.41
C GLY A 242 -11.56 7.21 -0.39
N LEU A 243 -11.46 6.72 0.85
CA LEU A 243 -10.66 7.30 1.92
C LEU A 243 -9.17 7.39 1.52
N THR A 244 -8.60 6.34 0.96
CA THR A 244 -7.21 6.31 0.46
C THR A 244 -6.93 7.46 -0.49
N LYS A 245 -7.79 7.66 -1.49
CA LYS A 245 -7.63 8.72 -2.51
C LYS A 245 -7.73 10.12 -1.91
N THR A 246 -8.64 10.31 -0.96
CA THR A 246 -8.83 11.60 -0.29
C THR A 246 -7.64 11.94 0.59
N VAL A 247 -7.24 11.02 1.47
CA VAL A 247 -6.11 11.22 2.39
C VAL A 247 -4.79 11.41 1.65
N ALA A 248 -4.61 10.69 0.53
CA ALA A 248 -3.45 10.89 -0.34
C ALA A 248 -3.35 12.33 -0.86
N ARG A 249 -4.47 12.94 -1.28
CA ARG A 249 -4.50 14.34 -1.74
C ARG A 249 -4.26 15.34 -0.61
N GLU A 250 -4.86 15.10 0.55
CA GLU A 250 -4.73 16.00 1.71
C GLU A 250 -3.30 16.05 2.24
N TYR A 251 -2.58 14.92 2.23
CA TYR A 251 -1.28 14.80 2.86
C TYR A 251 -0.09 14.77 1.89
N ALA A 252 -0.33 14.86 0.58
CA ALA A 252 0.72 14.89 -0.44
C ALA A 252 1.77 15.99 -0.18
N SER A 253 1.32 17.20 0.18
CA SER A 253 2.20 18.34 0.50
C SER A 253 3.08 18.12 1.74
N ARG A 254 2.80 17.08 2.51
CA ARG A 254 3.56 16.67 3.69
C ARG A 254 4.42 15.43 3.44
N ASN A 255 4.60 15.04 2.19
CA ASN A 255 5.39 13.88 1.80
C ASN A 255 4.91 12.59 2.51
N ILE A 256 3.58 12.43 2.62
CA ILE A 256 2.94 11.22 3.14
C ILE A 256 2.27 10.52 1.96
N ASN A 257 2.72 9.32 1.64
CA ASN A 257 2.13 8.50 0.60
C ASN A 257 1.03 7.60 1.19
N VAL A 258 -0.12 7.57 0.54
CA VAL A 258 -1.26 6.75 0.97
C VAL A 258 -1.77 5.95 -0.21
N ASN A 259 -1.68 4.60 -0.11
CA ASN A 259 -2.08 3.70 -1.18
C ASN A 259 -2.95 2.56 -0.63
N ALA A 260 -3.66 1.89 -1.49
CA ALA A 260 -4.41 0.69 -1.17
C ALA A 260 -3.88 -0.51 -1.96
N VAL A 261 -3.88 -1.67 -1.32
CA VAL A 261 -3.70 -2.97 -1.96
C VAL A 261 -5.04 -3.69 -1.90
N ALA A 262 -5.51 -4.19 -3.01
CA ALA A 262 -6.78 -4.91 -3.16
C ALA A 262 -6.50 -6.38 -3.52
N PRO A 263 -6.36 -7.26 -2.51
CA PRO A 263 -6.18 -8.68 -2.77
C PRO A 263 -7.44 -9.34 -3.34
N GLY A 264 -7.23 -10.36 -4.18
CA GLY A 264 -8.23 -11.34 -4.55
C GLY A 264 -8.37 -12.43 -3.46
N PHE A 265 -8.58 -13.68 -3.88
CA PHE A 265 -8.60 -14.82 -2.97
C PHE A 265 -7.17 -15.22 -2.57
N ILE A 266 -6.89 -15.07 -1.27
CA ILE A 266 -5.60 -15.40 -0.66
C ILE A 266 -5.77 -16.62 0.24
N ALA A 267 -4.81 -17.55 0.18
CA ALA A 267 -4.78 -18.73 1.03
C ALA A 267 -4.82 -18.33 2.52
N SER A 268 -5.76 -18.88 3.25
CA SER A 268 -5.98 -18.57 4.67
C SER A 268 -6.77 -19.68 5.33
N ASP A 269 -6.87 -19.65 6.66
CA ASP A 269 -7.73 -20.56 7.42
C ASP A 269 -9.22 -20.50 7.00
N MET A 270 -9.62 -19.40 6.38
CA MET A 270 -10.98 -19.24 5.84
C MET A 270 -11.16 -19.96 4.52
N THR A 271 -10.19 -19.86 3.61
CA THR A 271 -10.23 -20.55 2.32
C THR A 271 -10.05 -22.06 2.47
N ALA A 272 -9.25 -22.51 3.44
CA ALA A 272 -9.06 -23.92 3.76
C ALA A 272 -10.33 -24.65 4.27
N LYS A 273 -11.37 -23.90 4.66
CA LYS A 273 -12.65 -24.45 5.13
C LYS A 273 -13.74 -24.48 4.06
N LEU A 274 -13.42 -24.05 2.84
CA LEU A 274 -14.36 -24.09 1.72
C LEU A 274 -14.54 -25.55 1.25
N GLY A 275 -15.77 -25.92 0.91
CA GLY A 275 -16.01 -27.23 0.30
C GLY A 275 -15.46 -27.28 -1.12
N GLU A 276 -15.05 -28.47 -1.56
CA GLU A 276 -14.38 -28.70 -2.87
C GLU A 276 -15.10 -28.08 -4.07
N ASP A 277 -16.44 -28.18 -4.12
CA ASP A 277 -17.25 -27.62 -5.21
C ASP A 277 -17.18 -26.08 -5.25
N LEU A 278 -17.14 -25.43 -4.08
CA LEU A 278 -17.06 -23.98 -4.00
C LEU A 278 -15.63 -23.51 -4.33
N GLU A 279 -14.64 -24.22 -3.83
CA GLU A 279 -13.24 -23.97 -4.14
C GLU A 279 -12.99 -24.03 -5.65
N LYS A 280 -13.44 -25.08 -6.33
CA LYS A 280 -13.32 -25.24 -7.77
C LYS A 280 -13.94 -24.08 -8.53
N ARG A 281 -15.15 -23.66 -8.15
CA ARG A 281 -15.83 -22.50 -8.77
C ARG A 281 -15.03 -21.19 -8.59
N ILE A 282 -14.44 -20.99 -7.41
CA ILE A 282 -13.60 -19.81 -7.15
C ILE A 282 -12.36 -19.87 -8.03
N LEU A 283 -11.67 -21.00 -8.09
CA LEU A 283 -10.46 -21.16 -8.90
C LEU A 283 -10.72 -20.94 -10.40
N GLU A 284 -11.89 -21.33 -10.90
CA GLU A 284 -12.33 -21.06 -12.28
C GLU A 284 -12.46 -19.54 -12.58
N THR A 285 -12.66 -18.70 -11.56
CA THR A 285 -12.73 -17.22 -11.71
C THR A 285 -11.37 -16.55 -11.69
N ILE A 286 -10.30 -17.27 -11.33
CA ILE A 286 -8.95 -16.73 -11.21
C ILE A 286 -8.13 -17.18 -12.43
N PRO A 287 -7.72 -16.28 -13.34
CA PRO A 287 -6.93 -16.66 -14.52
C PRO A 287 -5.64 -17.43 -14.22
N LEU A 288 -4.95 -17.12 -13.11
CA LEU A 288 -3.77 -17.88 -12.67
C LEU A 288 -4.12 -19.27 -12.06
N GLY A 289 -5.40 -19.64 -11.90
CA GLY A 289 -5.88 -20.95 -11.50
C GLY A 289 -5.50 -21.38 -10.08
N ARG A 290 -5.09 -20.45 -9.21
CA ARG A 290 -4.73 -20.73 -7.82
C ARG A 290 -5.06 -19.56 -6.89
N TYR A 291 -5.14 -19.82 -5.61
CA TYR A 291 -5.12 -18.77 -4.60
C TYR A 291 -3.75 -18.08 -4.56
N GLY A 292 -3.75 -16.76 -4.29
CA GLY A 292 -2.54 -16.05 -3.91
C GLY A 292 -2.06 -16.46 -2.51
N GLN A 293 -0.77 -16.31 -2.24
CA GLN A 293 -0.22 -16.53 -0.91
C GLN A 293 -0.14 -15.20 -0.13
N PRO A 294 -0.26 -15.21 1.20
CA PRO A 294 -0.08 -14.01 2.02
C PRO A 294 1.24 -13.29 1.75
N GLU A 295 2.31 -14.03 1.45
CA GLU A 295 3.64 -13.52 1.15
C GLU A 295 3.67 -12.73 -0.17
N GLU A 296 2.85 -13.10 -1.16
CA GLU A 296 2.74 -12.35 -2.41
C GLU A 296 2.13 -10.97 -2.16
N VAL A 297 1.12 -10.89 -1.27
CA VAL A 297 0.56 -9.59 -0.84
C VAL A 297 1.59 -8.80 -0.03
N ALA A 298 2.31 -9.48 0.87
CA ALA A 298 3.33 -8.85 1.72
C ALA A 298 4.46 -8.23 0.89
N GLY A 299 4.90 -8.87 -0.18
CA GLY A 299 5.93 -8.31 -1.09
C GLY A 299 5.51 -6.99 -1.74
N LEU A 300 4.26 -6.88 -2.18
CA LEU A 300 3.74 -5.61 -2.71
C LEU A 300 3.62 -4.53 -1.62
N VAL A 301 3.17 -4.91 -0.42
CA VAL A 301 3.06 -3.99 0.72
C VAL A 301 4.45 -3.51 1.15
N GLU A 302 5.44 -4.39 1.23
CA GLU A 302 6.84 -4.05 1.52
C GLU A 302 7.40 -3.07 0.49
N PHE A 303 7.21 -3.33 -0.81
CA PHE A 303 7.60 -2.41 -1.87
C PHE A 303 7.01 -1.01 -1.67
N LEU A 304 5.71 -0.91 -1.41
CA LEU A 304 5.04 0.38 -1.19
C LEU A 304 5.51 1.07 0.09
N ALA A 305 5.85 0.33 1.13
CA ALA A 305 6.23 0.83 2.44
C ALA A 305 7.66 1.39 2.47
N ILE A 306 8.62 0.67 1.92
CA ILE A 306 10.05 0.96 2.14
C ILE A 306 10.88 1.20 0.89
N ASN A 307 10.44 0.71 -0.30
CA ASN A 307 11.24 0.89 -1.51
C ASN A 307 11.24 2.36 -1.97
N PRO A 308 12.41 2.98 -2.20
CA PRO A 308 12.49 4.35 -2.66
C PRO A 308 11.74 4.62 -3.98
N ALA A 309 11.62 3.64 -4.87
CA ALA A 309 10.88 3.77 -6.12
C ALA A 309 9.38 4.02 -5.89
N SER A 310 8.83 3.64 -4.72
CA SER A 310 7.44 3.92 -4.34
C SER A 310 7.18 5.36 -3.89
N ASN A 311 8.22 6.20 -3.74
CA ASN A 311 8.05 7.56 -3.21
C ASN A 311 7.20 8.46 -4.11
N TYR A 312 7.10 8.16 -5.41
CA TYR A 312 6.24 8.91 -6.34
C TYR A 312 4.88 8.26 -6.57
N ILE A 313 4.52 7.26 -5.75
CA ILE A 313 3.25 6.51 -5.82
C ILE A 313 2.36 6.94 -4.65
N THR A 314 1.23 7.59 -4.94
CA THR A 314 0.23 7.94 -3.91
C THR A 314 -1.18 7.96 -4.51
N GLY A 315 -2.20 7.63 -3.70
CA GLY A 315 -3.60 7.58 -4.11
C GLY A 315 -3.97 6.40 -5.02
N GLN A 316 -3.06 5.42 -5.20
CA GLN A 316 -3.28 4.29 -6.09
C GLN A 316 -3.93 3.11 -5.37
N VAL A 317 -4.61 2.29 -6.16
CA VAL A 317 -5.19 1.01 -5.73
C VAL A 317 -4.56 -0.08 -6.59
N PHE A 318 -3.79 -0.95 -5.96
CA PHE A 318 -3.11 -2.06 -6.64
C PHE A 318 -3.86 -3.35 -6.40
N THR A 319 -4.33 -3.98 -7.46
CA THR A 319 -4.89 -5.34 -7.37
C THR A 319 -3.76 -6.37 -7.30
N ILE A 320 -3.97 -7.41 -6.51
CA ILE A 320 -3.12 -8.59 -6.44
C ILE A 320 -4.04 -9.81 -6.30
N ASP A 321 -4.55 -10.28 -7.44
CA ASP A 321 -5.74 -11.12 -7.51
C ASP A 321 -5.64 -12.27 -8.53
N GLY A 322 -4.48 -12.47 -9.13
CA GLY A 322 -4.28 -13.49 -10.16
C GLY A 322 -5.03 -13.21 -11.45
N GLY A 323 -5.40 -11.94 -11.71
CA GLY A 323 -6.13 -11.51 -12.90
C GLY A 323 -7.66 -11.62 -12.77
N MET A 324 -8.19 -11.80 -11.56
CA MET A 324 -9.62 -11.94 -11.31
C MET A 324 -10.43 -10.71 -11.71
N VAL A 325 -9.85 -9.52 -11.55
CA VAL A 325 -10.47 -8.24 -11.88
C VAL A 325 -9.56 -7.48 -12.85
N MET A 326 -9.87 -7.59 -14.13
CA MET A 326 -9.15 -6.92 -15.22
C MET A 326 -10.09 -5.98 -15.97
#